data_148af59b91fcfe4173cdccc1774847ac
#
_entry.id   148af59b91fcfe4173cdccc1774847ac
#
_cell.length_a   1.000
_cell.length_b   1.000
_cell.length_c   1.000
_cell.angle_alpha   90.00
_cell.angle_beta   90.00
_cell.angle_gamma   90.00
#
_symmetry.space_group_name_H-M   'P 1'
#
loop_
_entity.id
_entity.type
_entity.pdbx_description
1 polymer ?
#
loop_
_entity_poly.entity_id
_entity_poly.type
_entity_poly.pdbx_seq_one_letter_code
_entity_poly.pdbx_strand_id
1 'polypeptide(L)'
;MTAPEETLDRRLDGNAAARPLAELCTVDLTAAVATCAGCGGSAPLAAHVLYADAPALVVRCPSCTGVVLRFAAGGGTLRLDLTGARLVTVTLPAGAP
;
A
#
# COMPACT_ATOMS: atom_id res chain seq x y z
N MET A 1 -35.23 2.91 -12.04
CA MET A 1 -33.81 2.79 -12.04
C MET A 1 -33.31 2.04 -10.85
N THR A 2 -32.59 1.00 -11.08
CA THR A 2 -32.20 0.09 -10.02
C THR A 2 -30.76 0.28 -9.55
N ALA A 3 -29.96 1.05 -10.30
CA ALA A 3 -28.55 1.18 -9.95
C ALA A 3 -28.33 1.76 -8.56
N PRO A 4 -29.00 2.82 -8.11
CA PRO A 4 -28.81 3.30 -6.76
C PRO A 4 -29.21 2.29 -5.69
N GLU A 5 -30.26 1.54 -5.94
CA GLU A 5 -30.66 0.50 -4.99
C GLU A 5 -29.66 -0.62 -4.95
N GLU A 6 -29.17 -1.02 -6.11
CA GLU A 6 -28.12 -2.04 -6.17
C GLU A 6 -26.87 -1.58 -5.44
N THR A 7 -26.52 -0.32 -5.60
CA THR A 7 -25.36 0.24 -4.92
C THR A 7 -25.56 0.20 -3.41
N LEU A 8 -26.75 0.56 -2.94
CA LEU A 8 -27.04 0.50 -1.51
C LEU A 8 -27.02 -0.92 -0.97
N ASP A 9 -27.55 -1.87 -1.75
CA ASP A 9 -27.55 -3.27 -1.35
C ASP A 9 -26.15 -3.85 -1.25
N ARG A 10 -25.22 -3.31 -2.01
CA ARG A 10 -23.82 -3.74 -1.98
C ARG A 10 -22.99 -2.98 -0.97
N ARG A 11 -23.56 -1.96 -0.38
CA ARG A 11 -22.79 -1.13 0.53
C ARG A 11 -22.65 -1.86 1.85
N LEU A 12 -21.40 -2.08 2.24
CA LEU A 12 -21.03 -2.68 3.50
C LEU A 12 -20.18 -1.69 4.27
N ASP A 13 -20.09 -1.86 5.58
CA ASP A 13 -19.17 -1.02 6.34
C ASP A 13 -17.73 -1.58 6.23
N GLY A 14 -16.78 -0.82 6.78
CA GLY A 14 -15.37 -1.19 6.68
C GLY A 14 -15.02 -2.49 7.36
N ASN A 15 -15.83 -2.96 8.30
CA ASN A 15 -15.57 -4.22 8.99
C ASN A 15 -15.68 -5.41 8.05
N ALA A 16 -16.44 -5.26 6.97
CA ALA A 16 -16.56 -6.32 5.97
C ALA A 16 -15.24 -6.58 5.25
N ALA A 17 -14.29 -5.64 5.32
CA ALA A 17 -12.98 -5.80 4.70
C ALA A 17 -11.96 -6.43 5.64
N ALA A 18 -12.35 -6.84 6.85
CA ALA A 18 -11.40 -7.32 7.85
C ALA A 18 -10.56 -8.50 7.35
N ARG A 19 -11.19 -9.47 6.69
CA ARG A 19 -10.47 -10.64 6.21
C ARG A 19 -9.50 -10.30 5.07
N PRO A 20 -9.93 -9.62 4.00
CA PRO A 20 -8.98 -9.24 2.96
C PRO A 20 -7.83 -8.37 3.48
N LEU A 21 -8.11 -7.46 4.41
CA LEU A 21 -7.06 -6.62 4.97
C LEU A 21 -6.09 -7.42 5.84
N ALA A 22 -6.60 -8.42 6.57
CA ALA A 22 -5.72 -9.27 7.37
C ALA A 22 -4.78 -10.08 6.47
N GLU A 23 -5.25 -10.55 5.34
CA GLU A 23 -4.39 -11.26 4.39
C GLU A 23 -3.30 -10.37 3.84
N LEU A 24 -3.62 -9.11 3.57
CA LEU A 24 -2.63 -8.15 3.12
C LEU A 24 -1.48 -8.03 4.13
N CYS A 25 -1.78 -8.08 5.41
CA CYS A 25 -0.77 -7.93 6.45
C CYS A 25 0.14 -9.15 6.60
N THR A 26 -0.19 -10.28 5.99
CA THR A 26 0.62 -11.49 6.09
C THR A 26 1.58 -11.67 4.93
N VAL A 27 1.54 -10.81 3.92
CA VAL A 27 2.42 -10.95 2.76
C VAL A 27 3.70 -10.15 2.96
N ASP A 28 4.74 -10.55 2.22
CA ASP A 28 6.01 -9.82 2.20
C ASP A 28 5.86 -8.60 1.28
N LEU A 29 5.70 -7.45 1.88
CA LEU A 29 5.48 -6.23 1.12
C LEU A 29 6.71 -5.77 0.34
N THR A 30 7.90 -6.29 0.63
CA THR A 30 9.08 -5.94 -0.16
C THR A 30 8.98 -6.45 -1.59
N ALA A 31 8.17 -7.48 -1.83
CA ALA A 31 7.92 -8.00 -3.17
C ALA A 31 6.79 -7.25 -3.88
N ALA A 32 6.07 -6.40 -3.18
CA ALA A 32 5.00 -5.62 -3.79
C ALA A 32 5.59 -4.61 -4.78
N VAL A 33 4.86 -4.38 -5.86
CA VAL A 33 5.29 -3.42 -6.89
C VAL A 33 4.61 -2.09 -6.62
N ALA A 34 5.40 -1.06 -6.41
CA ALA A 34 4.89 0.29 -6.22
C ALA A 34 5.10 1.12 -7.48
N THR A 35 4.07 1.88 -7.83
CA THR A 35 4.11 2.81 -8.95
C THR A 35 4.25 4.21 -8.40
N CYS A 36 5.30 4.90 -8.80
CA CYS A 36 5.59 6.25 -8.32
C CYS A 36 4.57 7.24 -8.86
N ALA A 37 3.98 8.04 -7.97
CA ALA A 37 3.02 9.06 -8.39
C ALA A 37 3.69 10.19 -9.17
N GLY A 38 4.99 10.42 -8.94
CA GLY A 38 5.71 11.51 -9.61
C GLY A 38 6.12 11.18 -11.02
N CYS A 39 6.73 10.01 -11.24
CA CYS A 39 7.27 9.68 -12.57
C CYS A 39 6.55 8.52 -13.26
N GLY A 40 5.65 7.83 -12.56
CA GLY A 40 4.92 6.69 -13.14
C GLY A 40 5.73 5.41 -13.25
N GLY A 41 6.97 5.39 -12.80
CA GLY A 41 7.79 4.19 -12.83
C GLY A 41 7.31 3.18 -11.79
N SER A 42 7.41 1.89 -12.13
CA SER A 42 7.01 0.81 -11.25
C SER A 42 8.19 -0.10 -10.96
N ALA A 43 8.31 -0.52 -9.71
CA ALA A 43 9.36 -1.46 -9.31
C ALA A 43 8.96 -2.12 -7.99
N PRO A 44 9.51 -3.31 -7.70
CA PRO A 44 9.31 -3.90 -6.38
C PRO A 44 9.86 -2.98 -5.29
N LEU A 45 9.21 -3.00 -4.13
CA LEU A 45 9.68 -2.15 -3.03
C LEU A 45 11.12 -2.50 -2.64
N ALA A 46 11.51 -3.76 -2.77
CA ALA A 46 12.89 -4.17 -2.49
C ALA A 46 13.91 -3.47 -3.38
N ALA A 47 13.50 -2.98 -4.55
CA ALA A 47 14.38 -2.28 -5.49
C ALA A 47 14.39 -0.77 -5.27
N HIS A 48 13.59 -0.26 -4.35
CA HIS A 48 13.55 1.15 -4.02
C HIS A 48 14.71 1.52 -3.09
N VAL A 49 14.96 2.81 -2.97
CA VAL A 49 16.02 3.31 -2.09
C VAL A 49 15.40 3.66 -0.74
N LEU A 50 15.94 3.07 0.31
CA LEU A 50 15.46 3.29 1.67
C LEU A 50 16.39 4.26 2.39
N TYR A 51 15.81 5.31 2.94
CA TYR A 51 16.51 6.23 3.82
C TYR A 51 15.95 6.03 5.24
N ALA A 52 16.81 5.58 6.13
CA ALA A 52 16.43 5.33 7.52
C ALA A 52 16.66 6.60 8.35
N ASP A 53 15.68 7.44 8.36
CA ASP A 53 15.73 8.75 8.99
C ASP A 53 14.86 8.72 10.23
N ALA A 54 15.37 8.09 11.28
CA ALA A 54 14.57 7.84 12.47
C ALA A 54 13.89 9.11 12.98
N PRO A 55 12.61 9.00 13.42
CA PRO A 55 11.85 7.75 13.59
C PRO A 55 11.17 7.26 12.31
N ALA A 56 11.35 7.92 11.21
CA ALA A 56 10.67 7.58 9.96
C ALA A 56 11.59 6.80 9.03
N LEU A 57 10.99 5.93 8.24
CA LEU A 57 11.66 5.26 7.13
C LEU A 57 11.07 5.82 5.86
N VAL A 58 11.92 6.30 4.95
CA VAL A 58 11.50 6.95 3.72
C VAL A 58 11.94 6.11 2.54
N VAL A 59 10.98 5.71 1.70
CA VAL A 59 11.22 4.91 0.52
C VAL A 59 11.13 5.81 -0.70
N ARG A 60 12.22 5.87 -1.48
CA ARG A 60 12.30 6.74 -2.66
C ARG A 60 12.34 5.94 -3.93
N CYS A 61 11.76 6.51 -4.97
CA CYS A 61 11.72 5.91 -6.30
C CYS A 61 13.14 5.72 -6.83
N PRO A 62 13.46 4.53 -7.36
CA PRO A 62 14.79 4.31 -7.93
C PRO A 62 15.04 5.09 -9.21
N SER A 63 14.00 5.59 -9.87
CA SER A 63 14.11 6.31 -11.13
C SER A 63 14.19 7.82 -10.94
N CYS A 64 13.27 8.41 -10.15
CA CYS A 64 13.19 9.86 -10.03
C CYS A 64 13.60 10.38 -8.65
N THR A 65 13.89 9.49 -7.71
CA THR A 65 14.27 9.79 -6.32
C THR A 65 13.16 10.46 -5.49
N GLY A 66 11.98 10.63 -6.04
CA GLY A 66 10.86 11.15 -5.28
C GLY A 66 10.43 10.19 -4.17
N VAL A 67 9.84 10.73 -3.13
CA VAL A 67 9.34 9.92 -2.02
C VAL A 67 8.12 9.14 -2.50
N VAL A 68 8.18 7.82 -2.37
CA VAL A 68 7.08 6.94 -2.76
C VAL A 68 6.20 6.64 -1.55
N LEU A 69 6.82 6.27 -0.45
CA LEU A 69 6.10 6.08 0.78
C LEU A 69 7.01 6.34 1.96
N ARG A 70 6.39 6.55 3.10
CA ARG A 70 7.14 6.73 4.32
C ARG A 70 6.33 6.17 5.47
N PHE A 71 7.02 5.62 6.46
CA PHE A 71 6.33 5.06 7.60
C PHE A 71 7.15 5.28 8.85
N ALA A 72 6.43 5.35 9.98
CA ALA A 72 7.04 5.58 11.27
C ALA A 72 6.25 4.80 12.31
N ALA A 73 6.98 4.14 13.22
CA ALA A 73 6.38 3.42 14.32
C ALA A 73 6.80 4.09 15.62
N GLY A 74 5.86 4.19 16.54
CA GLY A 74 6.14 4.74 17.86
C GLY A 74 4.87 4.88 18.67
N GLY A 75 4.98 4.80 19.98
CA GLY A 75 3.83 4.95 20.87
C GLY A 75 2.72 3.94 20.62
N GLY A 76 3.06 2.75 20.16
CA GLY A 76 2.05 1.73 19.89
C GLY A 76 1.31 1.89 18.59
N THR A 77 1.73 2.82 17.74
CA THR A 77 1.09 3.03 16.43
C THR A 77 2.11 2.94 15.31
N LEU A 78 1.60 2.59 14.13
CA LEU A 78 2.36 2.64 12.90
C LEU A 78 1.63 3.56 11.95
N ARG A 79 2.33 4.56 11.43
CA ARG A 79 1.76 5.49 10.46
C ARG A 79 2.36 5.21 9.10
N LEU A 80 1.49 5.05 8.11
CA LEU A 80 1.88 4.84 6.73
C LEU A 80 1.43 6.03 5.90
N ASP A 81 2.38 6.63 5.19
CA ASP A 81 2.08 7.69 4.24
C ASP A 81 2.38 7.14 2.86
N LEU A 82 1.33 6.88 2.10
CA LEU A 82 1.43 6.28 0.76
C LEU A 82 1.16 7.31 -0.34
N THR A 83 1.19 8.59 -0.02
CA THR A 83 0.80 9.64 -0.98
C THR A 83 1.73 9.72 -2.18
N GLY A 84 2.95 9.23 -2.07
CA GLY A 84 3.88 9.21 -3.20
C GLY A 84 3.74 7.97 -4.09
N ALA A 85 2.90 7.03 -3.72
CA ALA A 85 2.62 5.84 -4.51
C ALA A 85 1.24 5.96 -5.12
N ARG A 86 1.19 5.92 -6.46
CA ARG A 86 -0.07 5.95 -7.16
C ARG A 86 -0.81 4.61 -7.08
N LEU A 87 -0.04 3.54 -6.97
CA LEU A 87 -0.57 2.18 -6.93
C LEU A 87 0.45 1.28 -6.24
N VAL A 88 -0.03 0.37 -5.44
CA VAL A 88 0.80 -0.71 -4.87
C VAL A 88 0.10 -2.02 -5.22
N THR A 89 0.81 -2.87 -5.93
CA THR A 89 0.29 -4.17 -6.34
C THR A 89 0.94 -5.24 -5.49
N VAL A 90 0.11 -6.02 -4.81
CA VAL A 90 0.55 -7.09 -3.93
C VAL A 90 0.07 -8.42 -4.51
N THR A 91 0.98 -9.37 -4.62
CA THR A 91 0.61 -10.72 -5.04
C THR A 91 0.27 -11.52 -3.79
N LEU A 92 -0.94 -12.03 -3.75
CA LEU A 92 -1.41 -12.81 -2.60
C LEU A 92 -0.91 -14.25 -2.71
N PRO A 93 -0.81 -14.96 -1.57
CA PRO A 93 -0.40 -16.35 -1.56
C PRO A 93 -1.37 -17.22 -2.38
N ALA A 94 -0.88 -18.35 -2.87
CA ALA A 94 -1.70 -19.30 -3.60
C ALA A 94 -2.89 -19.73 -2.73
N GLY A 95 -4.07 -19.78 -3.33
CA GLY A 95 -5.27 -20.13 -2.61
C GLY A 95 -6.01 -18.95 -1.99
N ALA A 96 -5.42 -17.75 -2.04
CA ALA A 96 -6.10 -16.54 -1.57
C ALA A 96 -7.20 -16.14 -2.55
N PRO A 97 -8.32 -15.56 -2.06
CA PRO A 97 -9.40 -15.14 -2.93
C PRO A 97 -9.03 -13.97 -3.85
#